data_c073bb09b96f3f55956d5b276b7a9355
#
_entry.id   c073bb09b96f3f55956d5b276b7a9355
#
_cell.length_a   1.000
_cell.length_b   1.000
_cell.length_c   1.000
_cell.angle_alpha   90.00
_cell.angle_beta   90.00
_cell.angle_gamma   90.00
#
_symmetry.space_group_name_H-M   'P 1'
#
loop_
_entity.id
_entity.type
_entity.pdbx_description
1 polymer ?
#
loop_
_entity_poly.entity_id
_entity_poly.type
_entity_poly.pdbx_seq_one_letter_code
_entity_poly.pdbx_strand_id
1 'polypeptide(L)'
;MSLKLDMSKAYDRVEWSFMENLMRKMGFDEIWIGFIMVTGKMVTYSIIINGKPKRLIQLTRGIRQGDPLSSFLFLMCTKGLHGIRNQAMIKGEITCFSIYKRGLKLTNLSFMDDNLLFCKATSKECGKVMRILSTYEEASRQKIKKNKTVVFFSRSAKEDTRNY
;
A
#
# COMPACT_ATOMS: atom_id res chain seq x y z
N MET A 1 19.42 -2.62 0.05
CA MET A 1 18.84 -1.26 0.10
C MET A 1 17.46 -1.28 0.73
N SER A 2 16.99 -0.17 1.22
CA SER A 2 15.61 0.01 1.67
C SER A 2 14.97 1.20 0.94
N LEU A 3 13.69 1.05 0.61
CA LEU A 3 12.87 2.09 -0.01
C LEU A 3 11.80 2.52 0.99
N LYS A 4 11.79 3.80 1.34
CA LYS A 4 10.67 4.39 2.09
C LYS A 4 9.68 4.96 1.08
N LEU A 5 8.49 4.36 1.00
CA LEU A 5 7.42 4.76 0.09
C LEU A 5 6.48 5.73 0.80
N ASP A 6 6.20 6.86 0.17
CA ASP A 6 5.14 7.80 0.57
C ASP A 6 3.93 7.61 -0.36
N MET A 7 2.77 7.33 0.23
CA MET A 7 1.54 7.13 -0.54
C MET A 7 0.79 8.45 -0.72
N SER A 8 0.42 8.79 -1.96
CA SER A 8 -0.32 10.00 -2.27
C SER A 8 -1.78 9.85 -1.89
N LYS A 9 -2.27 10.65 -0.93
CA LYS A 9 -3.67 10.61 -0.48
C LYS A 9 -4.10 9.17 -0.18
N ALA A 10 -3.35 8.51 0.70
CA ALA A 10 -3.42 7.08 0.94
C ALA A 10 -4.84 6.56 1.19
N TYR A 11 -5.62 7.28 1.99
CA TYR A 11 -7.01 6.94 2.32
C TYR A 11 -8.00 7.29 1.19
N ASP A 12 -7.85 8.44 0.54
CA ASP A 12 -8.81 8.94 -0.46
C ASP A 12 -8.80 8.14 -1.77
N ARG A 13 -7.72 7.41 -2.03
CA ARG A 13 -7.50 6.70 -3.30
C ARG A 13 -7.86 5.23 -3.29
N VAL A 14 -8.18 4.66 -2.15
CA VAL A 14 -8.52 3.24 -2.04
C VAL A 14 -9.75 2.92 -2.88
N GLU A 15 -9.59 2.06 -3.88
CA GLU A 15 -10.73 1.56 -4.65
C GLU A 15 -11.52 0.53 -3.85
N TRP A 16 -12.83 0.71 -3.78
CA TRP A 16 -13.70 -0.19 -3.00
C TRP A 16 -13.73 -1.59 -3.58
N SER A 17 -13.71 -1.73 -4.90
CA SER A 17 -13.65 -3.03 -5.57
C SER A 17 -12.35 -3.79 -5.27
N PHE A 18 -11.23 -3.09 -5.16
CA PHE A 18 -9.97 -3.68 -4.74
C PHE A 18 -10.04 -4.20 -3.30
N MET A 19 -10.56 -3.38 -2.39
CA MET A 19 -10.72 -3.73 -0.98
C MET A 19 -11.66 -4.92 -0.80
N GLU A 20 -12.80 -4.93 -1.49
CA GLU A 20 -13.78 -6.02 -1.49
C GLU A 20 -13.16 -7.35 -1.97
N ASN A 21 -12.48 -7.33 -3.11
CA ASN A 21 -11.78 -8.49 -3.66
C ASN A 21 -10.66 -8.99 -2.74
N LEU A 22 -9.97 -8.09 -2.08
CA LEU A 22 -8.92 -8.43 -1.13
C LEU A 22 -9.48 -9.13 0.10
N MET A 23 -10.59 -8.63 0.66
CA MET A 23 -11.28 -9.26 1.80
C MET A 23 -11.75 -10.67 1.44
N ARG A 24 -12.34 -10.87 0.25
CA ARG A 24 -12.70 -12.22 -0.23
C ARG A 24 -11.49 -13.15 -0.29
N LYS A 25 -10.38 -12.69 -0.85
CA LYS A 25 -9.13 -13.47 -0.91
C LYS A 25 -8.53 -13.76 0.47
N MET A 26 -8.79 -12.94 1.45
CA MET A 26 -8.39 -13.15 2.84
C MET A 26 -9.34 -14.09 3.60
N GLY A 27 -10.46 -14.52 2.98
CA GLY A 27 -11.42 -15.44 3.57
C GLY A 27 -12.44 -14.79 4.50
N PHE A 28 -12.68 -13.48 4.36
CA PHE A 28 -13.78 -12.84 5.08
C PHE A 28 -15.13 -13.32 4.57
N ASP A 29 -16.08 -13.45 5.49
CA ASP A 29 -17.47 -13.81 5.16
C ASP A 29 -18.14 -12.69 4.33
N GLU A 30 -18.98 -13.09 3.34
CA GLU A 30 -19.65 -12.14 2.44
C GLU A 30 -20.60 -11.17 3.18
N ILE A 31 -21.20 -11.61 4.29
CA ILE A 31 -22.04 -10.74 5.13
C ILE A 31 -21.19 -9.61 5.73
N TRP A 32 -20.02 -9.94 6.27
CA TRP A 32 -19.08 -8.96 6.79
C TRP A 32 -18.58 -8.00 5.72
N ILE A 33 -18.22 -8.52 4.55
CA ILE A 33 -17.81 -7.70 3.41
C ILE A 33 -18.93 -6.74 3.05
N GLY A 34 -20.18 -7.23 2.97
CA GLY A 34 -21.36 -6.41 2.71
C GLY A 34 -21.51 -5.25 3.70
N PHE A 35 -21.40 -5.51 5.01
CA PHE A 35 -21.48 -4.46 6.04
C PHE A 35 -20.39 -3.40 5.86
N ILE A 36 -19.14 -3.82 5.68
CA ILE A 36 -18.02 -2.89 5.48
C ILE A 36 -18.24 -2.04 4.23
N MET A 37 -18.65 -2.65 3.12
CA MET A 37 -18.88 -1.94 1.86
C MET A 37 -20.05 -0.96 1.94
N VAL A 38 -21.12 -1.30 2.66
CA VAL A 38 -22.27 -0.41 2.87
C VAL A 38 -21.84 0.80 3.70
N THR A 39 -21.11 0.61 4.81
CA THR A 39 -20.66 1.74 5.65
C THR A 39 -19.78 2.73 4.88
N GLY A 40 -18.90 2.25 4.00
CA GLY A 40 -18.10 3.11 3.13
C GLY A 40 -18.92 3.88 2.09
N LYS A 41 -19.88 3.22 1.44
CA LYS A 41 -20.69 3.77 0.35
C LYS A 41 -21.78 4.75 0.82
N MET A 42 -22.23 4.62 2.08
CA MET A 42 -23.28 5.49 2.63
C MET A 42 -22.77 6.87 3.06
N VAL A 43 -21.46 7.08 3.09
CA VAL A 43 -20.87 8.36 3.52
C VAL A 43 -21.08 9.42 2.43
N THR A 44 -21.70 10.50 2.82
CA THR A 44 -21.89 11.69 1.97
C THR A 44 -21.26 12.92 2.62
N TYR A 45 -20.76 13.83 1.80
CA TYR A 45 -20.16 15.08 2.25
C TYR A 45 -20.96 16.27 1.73
N SER A 46 -20.95 17.36 2.48
CA SER A 46 -21.51 18.64 2.03
C SER A 46 -20.45 19.73 2.10
N ILE A 47 -20.44 20.61 1.12
CA ILE A 47 -19.65 21.85 1.18
C ILE A 47 -20.44 22.88 1.94
N ILE A 48 -19.88 23.42 3.02
CA ILE A 48 -20.49 24.52 3.78
C ILE A 48 -20.04 25.83 3.16
N ILE A 49 -20.99 26.61 2.66
CA ILE A 49 -20.76 27.95 2.15
C ILE A 49 -21.64 28.93 2.95
N ASN A 50 -21.01 29.91 3.60
CA ASN A 50 -21.70 30.90 4.47
C ASN A 50 -22.57 30.21 5.55
N GLY A 51 -22.04 29.17 6.19
CA GLY A 51 -22.72 28.43 7.27
C GLY A 51 -23.85 27.50 6.81
N LYS A 52 -24.10 27.38 5.50
CA LYS A 52 -25.18 26.51 4.96
C LYS A 52 -24.59 25.38 4.10
N PRO A 53 -25.01 24.11 4.26
CA PRO A 53 -24.63 23.02 3.36
C PRO A 53 -25.23 23.26 1.97
N LYS A 54 -24.39 23.32 0.93
CA LYS A 54 -24.80 23.65 -0.43
C LYS A 54 -24.85 22.47 -1.39
N ARG A 55 -23.96 21.53 -1.29
CA ARG A 55 -23.84 20.43 -2.25
C ARG A 55 -23.60 19.12 -1.52
N LEU A 56 -24.38 18.10 -1.86
CA LEU A 56 -24.15 16.73 -1.43
C LEU A 56 -23.14 16.09 -2.39
N ILE A 57 -22.06 15.55 -1.83
CA ILE A 57 -21.02 14.84 -2.58
C ILE A 57 -21.03 13.40 -2.10
N GLN A 58 -21.31 12.48 -2.99
CA GLN A 58 -21.18 11.07 -2.74
C GLN A 58 -19.78 10.58 -3.19
N LEU A 59 -19.09 9.86 -2.33
CA LEU A 59 -17.83 9.27 -2.70
C LEU A 59 -18.02 8.07 -3.63
N THR A 60 -17.10 7.90 -4.55
CA THR A 60 -17.02 6.72 -5.43
C THR A 60 -15.87 5.79 -5.04
N ARG A 61 -14.97 6.24 -4.16
CA ARG A 61 -13.81 5.53 -3.64
C ARG A 61 -13.30 6.21 -2.37
N GLY A 62 -12.30 5.61 -1.76
CA GLY A 62 -11.65 6.13 -0.56
C GLY A 62 -12.31 5.64 0.73
N ILE A 63 -11.59 5.79 1.82
CA ILE A 63 -12.01 5.50 3.18
C ILE A 63 -11.85 6.75 4.03
N ARG A 64 -12.75 6.93 4.99
CA ARG A 64 -12.82 8.16 5.78
C ARG A 64 -11.61 8.29 6.71
N GLN A 65 -10.84 9.35 6.56
CA GLN A 65 -9.76 9.67 7.49
C GLN A 65 -10.33 10.05 8.86
N GLY A 66 -9.76 9.48 9.93
CA GLY A 66 -10.22 9.70 11.30
C GLY A 66 -11.28 8.72 11.82
N ASP A 67 -11.78 7.83 10.97
CA ASP A 67 -12.63 6.73 11.39
C ASP A 67 -11.77 5.55 11.88
N PRO A 68 -12.03 4.97 13.09
CA PRO A 68 -11.26 3.84 13.61
C PRO A 68 -11.21 2.64 12.66
N LEU A 69 -12.32 2.33 11.97
CA LEU A 69 -12.39 1.24 11.00
C LEU A 69 -11.50 1.49 9.79
N SER A 70 -11.38 2.73 9.36
CA SER A 70 -10.58 3.11 8.19
C SER A 70 -9.11 2.75 8.32
N SER A 71 -8.54 2.82 9.51
CA SER A 71 -7.16 2.41 9.76
C SER A 71 -6.96 0.90 9.51
N PHE A 72 -7.91 0.08 9.92
CA PHE A 72 -7.89 -1.36 9.65
C PHE A 72 -8.08 -1.67 8.17
N LEU A 73 -9.00 -0.98 7.51
CA LEU A 73 -9.23 -1.15 6.06
C LEU A 73 -8.00 -0.76 5.26
N PHE A 74 -7.34 0.33 5.64
CA PHE A 74 -6.10 0.74 5.01
C PHE A 74 -4.98 -0.29 5.23
N LEU A 75 -4.85 -0.81 6.45
CA LEU A 75 -3.89 -1.87 6.75
C LEU A 75 -4.17 -3.14 5.93
N MET A 76 -5.43 -3.50 5.72
CA MET A 76 -5.78 -4.60 4.82
C MET A 76 -5.35 -4.31 3.39
N CYS A 77 -5.55 -3.09 2.88
CA CYS A 77 -5.07 -2.73 1.54
C CYS A 77 -3.55 -2.86 1.40
N THR A 78 -2.78 -2.48 2.43
CA THR A 78 -1.32 -2.66 2.42
C THR A 78 -0.90 -4.14 2.44
N LYS A 79 -1.73 -5.03 3.01
CA LYS A 79 -1.54 -6.49 2.91
C LYS A 79 -1.59 -6.99 1.47
N GLY A 80 -2.32 -6.32 0.58
CA GLY A 80 -2.32 -6.62 -0.86
C GLY A 80 -0.92 -6.45 -1.48
N LEU A 81 -0.23 -5.35 -1.19
CA LEU A 81 1.15 -5.12 -1.62
C LEU A 81 2.09 -6.20 -1.05
N HIS A 82 1.90 -6.52 0.24
CA HIS A 82 2.67 -7.57 0.89
C HIS A 82 2.46 -8.94 0.21
N GLY A 83 1.24 -9.29 -0.16
CA GLY A 83 0.88 -10.53 -0.85
C GLY A 83 1.58 -10.66 -2.22
N ILE A 84 1.52 -9.63 -3.07
CA ILE A 84 2.20 -9.62 -4.38
C ILE A 84 3.70 -9.81 -4.20
N ARG A 85 4.28 -9.11 -3.24
CA ARG A 85 5.71 -9.18 -2.95
C ARG A 85 6.12 -10.54 -2.42
N ASN A 86 5.32 -11.13 -1.53
CA ASN A 86 5.58 -12.46 -0.98
C ASN A 86 5.57 -13.54 -2.07
N GLN A 87 4.66 -13.44 -3.04
CA GLN A 87 4.65 -14.30 -4.22
C GLN A 87 5.93 -14.17 -5.04
N ALA A 88 6.41 -12.93 -5.27
CA ALA A 88 7.65 -12.69 -5.98
C ALA A 88 8.88 -13.28 -5.23
N MET A 89 8.84 -13.29 -3.91
CA MET A 89 9.86 -13.94 -3.09
C MET A 89 9.85 -15.47 -3.21
N ILE A 90 8.66 -16.07 -3.15
CA ILE A 90 8.49 -17.53 -3.31
C ILE A 90 9.00 -17.96 -4.69
N LYS A 91 8.77 -17.15 -5.72
CA LYS A 91 9.27 -17.38 -7.09
C LYS A 91 10.78 -17.11 -7.23
N GLY A 92 11.48 -16.69 -6.17
CA GLY A 92 12.90 -16.33 -6.21
C GLY A 92 13.23 -15.08 -7.02
N GLU A 93 12.21 -14.24 -7.26
CA GLU A 93 12.36 -13.03 -8.06
C GLU A 93 12.99 -11.87 -7.31
N ILE A 94 12.71 -11.77 -6.01
CA ILE A 94 13.29 -10.81 -5.09
C ILE A 94 13.82 -11.53 -3.85
N THR A 95 14.85 -10.96 -3.23
CA THR A 95 15.50 -11.55 -2.05
C THR A 95 15.05 -10.83 -0.79
N CYS A 96 14.81 -11.61 0.27
CA CYS A 96 14.54 -11.05 1.60
C CYS A 96 15.83 -10.53 2.24
N PHE A 97 15.68 -9.48 3.03
CA PHE A 97 16.74 -9.07 3.95
C PHE A 97 16.66 -9.91 5.23
N SER A 98 17.76 -10.57 5.59
CA SER A 98 17.86 -11.29 6.87
C SER A 98 18.68 -10.45 7.85
N ILE A 99 18.12 -10.19 9.03
CA ILE A 99 18.79 -9.40 10.08
C ILE A 99 19.96 -10.21 10.67
N TYR A 100 19.85 -11.56 10.70
CA TYR A 100 20.88 -12.47 11.17
C TYR A 100 21.02 -13.69 10.25
N LYS A 101 22.18 -14.36 10.25
CA LYS A 101 22.49 -15.54 9.39
C LYS A 101 21.46 -16.68 9.44
N ARG A 102 20.61 -16.76 10.47
CA ARG A 102 19.50 -17.72 10.64
C ARG A 102 18.25 -17.07 11.22
N GLY A 103 18.13 -15.75 11.14
CA GLY A 103 17.10 -14.95 11.82
C GLY A 103 15.92 -14.57 10.95
N LEU A 104 15.13 -13.66 11.50
CA LEU A 104 13.90 -13.14 10.93
C LEU A 104 14.17 -12.56 9.54
N LYS A 105 13.45 -13.05 8.54
CA LYS A 105 13.48 -12.51 7.18
C LYS A 105 12.57 -11.30 7.12
N LEU A 106 13.17 -10.12 7.04
CA LEU A 106 12.44 -8.87 6.92
C LEU A 106 12.23 -8.52 5.45
N THR A 107 11.00 -8.30 5.07
CA THR A 107 10.63 -7.96 3.70
C THR A 107 10.11 -6.55 3.58
N ASN A 108 9.27 -6.16 4.51
CA ASN A 108 8.72 -4.81 4.63
C ASN A 108 8.35 -4.51 6.08
N LEU A 109 8.33 -3.24 6.38
CA LEU A 109 7.70 -2.68 7.57
C LEU A 109 6.65 -1.68 7.08
N SER A 110 5.43 -1.82 7.56
CA SER A 110 4.34 -0.90 7.27
C SER A 110 3.89 -0.25 8.57
N PHE A 111 3.88 1.06 8.59
CA PHE A 111 3.36 1.84 9.69
C PHE A 111 2.46 2.93 9.12
N MET A 112 1.16 2.77 9.29
CA MET A 112 0.14 3.64 8.68
C MET A 112 0.37 3.77 7.16
N ASP A 113 0.56 4.99 6.65
CA ASP A 113 0.82 5.31 5.24
C ASP A 113 2.30 5.17 4.83
N ASP A 114 3.21 5.04 5.79
CA ASP A 114 4.63 4.79 5.56
C ASP A 114 4.91 3.29 5.33
N ASN A 115 5.46 2.96 4.17
CA ASN A 115 5.88 1.60 3.84
C ASN A 115 7.38 1.57 3.58
N LEU A 116 8.10 0.73 4.33
CA LEU A 116 9.52 0.50 4.16
C LEU A 116 9.74 -0.88 3.53
N LEU A 117 10.27 -0.91 2.32
CA LEU A 117 10.59 -2.13 1.58
C LEU A 117 12.08 -2.42 1.62
N PHE A 118 12.44 -3.69 1.77
CA PHE A 118 13.83 -4.14 1.76
C PHE A 118 14.09 -5.05 0.55
N CYS A 119 15.20 -4.82 -0.16
CA CYS A 119 15.66 -5.67 -1.26
C CYS A 119 17.18 -5.54 -1.46
N LYS A 120 17.77 -6.40 -2.27
CA LYS A 120 19.17 -6.23 -2.66
C LYS A 120 19.34 -5.01 -3.57
N ALA A 121 20.45 -4.32 -3.42
CA ALA A 121 20.84 -3.23 -4.29
C ALA A 121 21.40 -3.78 -5.61
N THR A 122 20.53 -4.28 -6.48
CA THR A 122 20.87 -4.75 -7.84
C THR A 122 19.84 -4.21 -8.82
N SER A 123 20.26 -3.82 -10.02
CA SER A 123 19.38 -3.31 -11.08
C SER A 123 18.22 -4.28 -11.37
N LYS A 124 18.50 -5.60 -11.36
CA LYS A 124 17.50 -6.65 -11.58
C LYS A 124 16.41 -6.66 -10.51
N GLU A 125 16.77 -6.59 -9.21
CA GLU A 125 15.78 -6.55 -8.13
C GLU A 125 15.03 -5.22 -8.08
N CYS A 126 15.71 -4.09 -8.33
CA CYS A 126 15.06 -2.79 -8.44
C CYS A 126 13.96 -2.80 -9.51
N GLY A 127 14.27 -3.31 -10.72
CA GLY A 127 13.29 -3.40 -11.80
C GLY A 127 12.09 -4.29 -11.44
N LYS A 128 12.29 -5.35 -10.65
CA LYS A 128 11.19 -6.21 -10.18
C LYS A 128 10.35 -5.53 -9.10
N VAL A 129 10.98 -4.86 -8.14
CA VAL A 129 10.27 -4.07 -7.14
C VAL A 129 9.41 -2.98 -7.81
N MET A 130 9.94 -2.28 -8.81
CA MET A 130 9.18 -1.27 -9.56
C MET A 130 7.96 -1.87 -10.26
N ARG A 131 8.07 -3.07 -10.85
CA ARG A 131 6.93 -3.78 -11.45
C ARG A 131 5.88 -4.16 -10.41
N ILE A 132 6.29 -4.67 -9.26
CA ILE A 132 5.38 -4.99 -8.14
C ILE A 132 4.61 -3.75 -7.70
N LEU A 133 5.31 -2.62 -7.56
CA LEU A 133 4.69 -1.34 -7.20
C LEU A 133 3.70 -0.86 -8.27
N SER A 134 4.05 -0.94 -9.56
CA SER A 134 3.12 -0.60 -10.66
C SER A 134 1.87 -1.49 -10.64
N THR A 135 2.04 -2.80 -10.49
CA THR A 135 0.91 -3.74 -10.39
C THR A 135 -0.02 -3.40 -9.21
N TYR A 136 0.58 -3.05 -8.08
CA TYR A 136 -0.19 -2.63 -6.91
C TYR A 136 -0.92 -1.29 -7.14
N GLU A 137 -0.24 -0.30 -7.73
CA GLU A 137 -0.85 0.99 -8.08
C GLU A 137 -2.04 0.82 -9.04
N GLU A 138 -1.90 -0.05 -10.04
CA GLU A 138 -2.97 -0.34 -11.00
C GLU A 138 -4.18 -1.02 -10.34
N ALA A 139 -3.95 -2.01 -9.48
CA ALA A 139 -5.00 -2.76 -8.81
C ALA A 139 -5.71 -1.92 -7.74
N SER A 140 -4.95 -1.20 -6.91
CA SER A 140 -5.49 -0.46 -5.76
C SER A 140 -5.90 0.98 -6.09
N ARG A 141 -5.47 1.49 -7.26
CA ARG A 141 -5.54 2.91 -7.65
C ARG A 141 -4.80 3.86 -6.70
N GLN A 142 -4.13 3.33 -5.70
CA GLN A 142 -3.22 4.12 -4.89
C GLN A 142 -2.04 4.61 -5.74
N LYS A 143 -1.40 5.69 -5.33
CA LYS A 143 -0.27 6.27 -6.05
C LYS A 143 0.91 6.50 -5.10
N ILE A 144 2.07 6.06 -5.52
CA ILE A 144 3.32 6.29 -4.81
C ILE A 144 3.89 7.63 -5.26
N LYS A 145 4.22 8.49 -4.31
CA LYS A 145 4.89 9.78 -4.59
C LYS A 145 6.38 9.53 -4.85
N LYS A 146 6.76 9.39 -6.10
CA LYS A 146 8.16 9.16 -6.50
C LYS A 146 9.12 10.23 -5.98
N ASN A 147 8.69 11.49 -5.96
CA ASN A 147 9.47 12.64 -5.48
C ASN A 147 9.66 12.68 -3.95
N LYS A 148 8.90 11.89 -3.20
CA LYS A 148 9.02 11.75 -1.73
C LYS A 148 9.50 10.35 -1.31
N THR A 149 9.64 9.44 -2.28
CA THR A 149 10.20 8.13 -2.04
C THR A 149 11.71 8.25 -1.83
N VAL A 150 12.19 7.75 -0.70
CA VAL A 150 13.62 7.81 -0.34
C VAL A 150 14.22 6.43 -0.42
N VAL A 151 15.37 6.34 -1.05
CA VAL A 151 16.16 5.11 -1.16
C VAL A 151 17.37 5.20 -0.27
N PHE A 152 17.53 4.25 0.64
CA PHE A 152 18.69 4.12 1.50
C PHE A 152 19.55 2.95 1.06
N PHE A 153 20.83 3.18 0.85
CA PHE A 153 21.81 2.14 0.55
C PHE A 153 22.60 1.76 1.78
N SER A 154 22.86 0.48 1.94
CA SER A 154 23.83 -0.01 2.94
C SER A 154 25.24 0.46 2.56
N ARG A 155 26.12 0.61 3.55
CA ARG A 155 27.52 0.95 3.34
C ARG A 155 28.24 -0.05 2.43
N SER A 156 27.81 -1.30 2.39
CA SER A 156 28.36 -2.37 1.55
C SER A 156 27.77 -2.39 0.11
N ALA A 157 26.90 -1.46 -0.27
CA ALA A 157 26.40 -1.37 -1.64
C ALA A 157 27.49 -0.81 -2.57
N LYS A 158 27.70 -1.48 -3.73
CA LYS A 158 28.66 -1.03 -4.74
C LYS A 158 28.27 0.36 -5.28
N GLU A 159 29.27 1.19 -5.57
CA GLU A 159 29.05 2.56 -6.06
C GLU A 159 28.23 2.64 -7.34
N ASP A 160 28.43 1.70 -8.27
CA ASP A 160 27.67 1.63 -9.52
C ASP A 160 26.15 1.48 -9.35
N THR A 161 25.71 1.06 -8.14
CA THR A 161 24.28 0.88 -7.82
C THR A 161 23.65 2.11 -7.18
N ARG A 162 24.44 3.13 -6.84
CA ARG A 162 23.97 4.36 -6.18
C ARG A 162 23.56 5.46 -7.16
N ASN A 163 23.94 5.31 -8.45
CA ASN A 163 23.72 6.31 -9.51
C ASN A 163 22.48 6.04 -10.38
N TYR A 164 21.49 5.30 -9.85
CA TYR A 164 20.20 5.05 -10.50
C TYR A 164 19.07 5.80 -9.82
#